data_80053293ea5d0a66f91a4d985cfb05e4
#
_entry.id   80053293ea5d0a66f91a4d985cfb05e4
#
_cell.length_a   1.000
_cell.length_b   1.000
_cell.length_c   1.000
_cell.angle_alpha   90.00
_cell.angle_beta   90.00
_cell.angle_gamma   90.00
#
_symmetry.space_group_name_H-M   'P 1'
#
loop_
_entity.id
_entity.type
_entity.pdbx_description
1 polymer ?
#
loop_
_entity_poly.entity_id
_entity_poly.type
_entity_poly.pdbx_seq_one_letter_code
_entity_poly.pdbx_strand_id
1 'polypeptide(L)'
;MQTVRVADTKDCELINRMAQEAFPITYRHILEPDQIEYMMHWMYDPQNIYTQMTEEGHVYFVAYQDDEPAGYVSVRPDGESLYHLEKIYVLPRFQKMHFGQLLFMTVEKYVRKQVSLPCAIELNVNRQNPAVDFYLHMGMHIDRQGDFPIGNGYFMNDYIMKKEL
;
A
#
# COMPACT_ATOMS: atom_id res chain seq x y z
N MET A 1 -0.54 22.33 5.53
CA MET A 1 0.39 21.52 6.34
C MET A 1 0.10 20.04 6.09
N GLN A 2 1.14 19.26 5.86
CA GLN A 2 1.02 17.82 5.65
C GLN A 2 1.03 17.11 7.00
N THR A 3 0.04 16.25 7.23
CA THR A 3 -0.06 15.43 8.45
C THR A 3 -0.38 13.99 8.10
N VAL A 4 -0.07 13.08 9.02
CA VAL A 4 -0.40 11.65 8.90
C VAL A 4 -0.98 11.20 10.23
N ARG A 5 -2.06 10.42 10.18
CA ARG A 5 -2.62 9.79 11.37
C ARG A 5 -2.86 8.30 11.13
N VAL A 6 -2.86 7.52 12.21
CA VAL A 6 -3.30 6.13 12.13
C VAL A 6 -4.81 6.10 11.92
N ALA A 7 -5.26 5.23 11.01
CA ALA A 7 -6.67 5.02 10.74
C ALA A 7 -7.27 3.99 11.73
N ASP A 8 -8.56 4.07 11.92
CA ASP A 8 -9.32 3.07 12.67
C ASP A 8 -10.49 2.54 11.83
N THR A 9 -11.33 1.68 12.43
CA THR A 9 -12.42 1.02 11.71
C THR A 9 -13.48 1.98 11.17
N LYS A 10 -13.52 3.22 11.65
CA LYS A 10 -14.43 4.24 11.13
C LYS A 10 -13.96 4.82 9.79
N ASP A 11 -12.72 4.54 9.40
CA ASP A 11 -12.11 5.05 8.18
C ASP A 11 -12.26 4.12 6.98
N CYS A 12 -12.92 2.97 7.13
CA CYS A 12 -13.04 1.99 6.04
C CYS A 12 -13.65 2.59 4.77
N GLU A 13 -14.70 3.38 4.90
CA GLU A 13 -15.32 4.03 3.75
C GLU A 13 -14.44 5.12 3.15
N LEU A 14 -13.73 5.88 3.97
CA LEU A 14 -12.78 6.88 3.50
C LEU A 14 -11.68 6.24 2.66
N ILE A 15 -11.10 5.15 3.14
CA ILE A 15 -10.06 4.42 2.42
C ILE A 15 -10.62 3.88 1.11
N ASN A 16 -11.83 3.30 1.12
CA ASN A 16 -12.50 2.84 -0.09
C ASN A 16 -12.67 3.98 -1.12
N ARG A 17 -13.14 5.14 -0.69
CA ARG A 17 -13.32 6.29 -1.59
C ARG A 17 -12.01 6.74 -2.21
N MET A 18 -10.94 6.84 -1.42
CA MET A 18 -9.63 7.19 -1.95
C MET A 18 -9.12 6.14 -2.94
N ALA A 19 -9.34 4.86 -2.65
CA ALA A 19 -8.94 3.78 -3.55
C ALA A 19 -9.71 3.82 -4.87
N GLN A 20 -10.98 4.17 -4.86
CA GLN A 20 -11.77 4.32 -6.08
C GLN A 20 -11.19 5.36 -7.04
N GLU A 21 -10.55 6.41 -6.51
CA GLU A 21 -9.85 7.39 -7.34
C GLU A 21 -8.47 6.90 -7.78
N ALA A 22 -7.68 6.39 -6.86
CA ALA A 22 -6.26 6.15 -7.07
C ALA A 22 -5.95 4.83 -7.77
N PHE A 23 -6.64 3.75 -7.43
CA PHE A 23 -6.30 2.41 -7.90
C PHE A 23 -6.58 2.20 -9.38
N PRO A 24 -7.79 2.51 -9.91
CA PRO A 24 -8.05 2.33 -11.34
C PRO A 24 -7.14 3.16 -12.24
N ILE A 25 -6.84 4.39 -11.85
CA ILE A 25 -5.94 5.26 -12.62
C ILE A 25 -4.54 4.64 -12.72
N THR A 26 -4.05 4.06 -11.65
CA THR A 26 -2.73 3.42 -11.62
C THR A 26 -2.67 2.24 -12.59
N TYR A 27 -3.73 1.44 -12.67
CA TYR A 27 -3.70 0.15 -13.38
C TYR A 27 -4.43 0.12 -14.72
N ARG A 28 -5.11 1.20 -15.12
CA ARG A 28 -5.94 1.21 -16.35
C ARG A 28 -5.21 0.83 -17.63
N HIS A 29 -3.89 1.01 -17.70
CA HIS A 29 -3.07 0.65 -18.85
C HIS A 29 -2.21 -0.60 -18.62
N ILE A 30 -2.37 -1.25 -17.46
CA ILE A 30 -1.58 -2.42 -17.06
C ILE A 30 -2.46 -3.67 -16.98
N LEU A 31 -3.67 -3.53 -16.43
CA LEU A 31 -4.59 -4.62 -16.18
C LEU A 31 -5.90 -4.41 -16.95
N GLU A 32 -6.59 -5.52 -17.25
CA GLU A 32 -7.92 -5.46 -17.84
C GLU A 32 -8.93 -4.91 -16.84
N PRO A 33 -10.00 -4.22 -17.33
CA PRO A 33 -11.01 -3.64 -16.44
C PRO A 33 -11.64 -4.63 -15.47
N ASP A 34 -11.90 -5.87 -15.91
CA ASP A 34 -12.50 -6.90 -15.05
C ASP A 34 -11.58 -7.27 -13.89
N GLN A 35 -10.27 -7.33 -14.12
CA GLN A 35 -9.31 -7.61 -13.07
C GLN A 35 -9.22 -6.45 -12.08
N ILE A 36 -9.24 -5.21 -12.55
CA ILE A 36 -9.25 -4.02 -11.70
C ILE A 36 -10.49 -4.05 -10.79
N GLU A 37 -11.65 -4.34 -11.35
CA GLU A 37 -12.90 -4.44 -10.58
C GLU A 37 -12.82 -5.55 -9.52
N TYR A 38 -12.33 -6.71 -9.90
CA TYR A 38 -12.12 -7.83 -8.97
C TYR A 38 -11.21 -7.43 -7.80
N MET A 39 -10.08 -6.79 -8.12
CA MET A 39 -9.11 -6.37 -7.10
C MET A 39 -9.66 -5.27 -6.20
N MET A 40 -10.46 -4.35 -6.75
CA MET A 40 -11.11 -3.31 -5.95
C MET A 40 -12.06 -3.92 -4.91
N HIS A 41 -12.87 -4.90 -5.30
CA HIS A 41 -13.73 -5.60 -4.33
C HIS A 41 -12.91 -6.36 -3.30
N TRP A 42 -11.95 -7.14 -3.75
CA TRP A 42 -11.14 -7.99 -2.89
C TRP A 42 -10.37 -7.18 -1.85
N MET A 43 -9.71 -6.10 -2.27
CA MET A 43 -8.82 -5.34 -1.40
C MET A 43 -9.51 -4.20 -0.65
N TYR A 44 -10.60 -3.66 -1.20
CA TYR A 44 -11.11 -2.36 -0.79
C TYR A 44 -12.58 -2.29 -0.44
N ASP A 45 -13.34 -3.39 -0.54
CA ASP A 45 -14.68 -3.36 0.04
C ASP A 45 -14.56 -2.95 1.51
N PRO A 46 -15.40 -2.02 2.02
CA PRO A 46 -15.28 -1.56 3.40
C PRO A 46 -15.27 -2.70 4.42
N GLN A 47 -16.05 -3.76 4.18
CA GLN A 47 -16.06 -4.94 5.05
C GLN A 47 -14.71 -5.67 5.03
N ASN A 48 -14.05 -5.73 3.87
CA ASN A 48 -12.74 -6.37 3.76
C ASN A 48 -11.65 -5.54 4.43
N ILE A 49 -11.71 -4.21 4.33
CA ILE A 49 -10.80 -3.32 5.06
C ILE A 49 -10.99 -3.50 6.57
N TYR A 50 -12.24 -3.58 7.01
CA TYR A 50 -12.55 -3.83 8.41
C TYR A 50 -11.92 -5.16 8.91
N THR A 51 -12.07 -6.24 8.13
CA THR A 51 -11.48 -7.54 8.44
C THR A 51 -9.95 -7.48 8.46
N GLN A 52 -9.35 -6.77 7.50
CA GLN A 52 -7.91 -6.55 7.48
C GLN A 52 -7.42 -5.89 8.77
N MET A 53 -8.13 -4.86 9.24
CA MET A 53 -7.76 -4.15 10.46
C MET A 53 -7.98 -4.97 11.74
N THR A 54 -9.08 -5.70 11.83
CA THR A 54 -9.50 -6.36 13.07
C THR A 54 -9.01 -7.79 13.20
N GLU A 55 -8.75 -8.49 12.09
CA GLU A 55 -8.43 -9.91 12.09
C GLU A 55 -7.09 -10.24 11.43
N GLU A 56 -6.63 -9.44 10.48
CA GLU A 56 -5.44 -9.74 9.69
C GLU A 56 -4.22 -8.91 10.05
N GLY A 57 -4.34 -8.05 11.04
CA GLY A 57 -3.20 -7.27 11.57
C GLY A 57 -2.76 -6.10 10.71
N HIS A 58 -3.57 -5.67 9.72
CA HIS A 58 -3.23 -4.51 8.91
C HIS A 58 -3.37 -3.22 9.71
N VAL A 59 -2.36 -2.35 9.60
CA VAL A 59 -2.40 -1.00 10.15
C VAL A 59 -2.40 -0.03 8.97
N TYR A 60 -3.38 0.86 8.95
CA TYR A 60 -3.51 1.89 7.92
C TYR A 60 -3.13 3.24 8.48
N PHE A 61 -2.48 4.04 7.64
CA PHE A 61 -2.23 5.47 7.92
C PHE A 61 -2.82 6.28 6.78
N VAL A 62 -3.42 7.43 7.14
CA VAL A 62 -3.98 8.37 6.17
C VAL A 62 -3.22 9.68 6.26
N ALA A 63 -2.79 10.18 5.10
CA ALA A 63 -2.12 11.46 4.98
C ALA A 63 -3.10 12.54 4.57
N TYR A 64 -2.88 13.75 5.07
CA TYR A 64 -3.73 14.91 4.82
C TYR A 64 -2.90 16.10 4.37
N GLN A 65 -3.46 16.86 3.44
CA GLN A 65 -3.05 18.24 3.16
C GLN A 65 -4.05 19.14 3.87
N ASP A 66 -3.63 19.79 4.95
CA ASP A 66 -4.54 20.49 5.86
C ASP A 66 -5.63 19.50 6.35
N ASP A 67 -6.90 19.71 6.01
CA ASP A 67 -7.99 18.83 6.41
C ASP A 67 -8.44 17.88 5.29
N GLU A 68 -7.77 17.89 4.13
CA GLU A 68 -8.16 17.11 2.98
C GLU A 68 -7.35 15.80 2.88
N PRO A 69 -8.02 14.64 2.82
CA PRO A 69 -7.32 13.37 2.66
C PRO A 69 -6.55 13.32 1.34
N ALA A 70 -5.28 12.97 1.40
CA ALA A 70 -4.37 13.00 0.25
C ALA A 70 -3.87 11.63 -0.19
N GLY A 71 -3.85 10.66 0.72
CA GLY A 71 -3.36 9.33 0.40
C GLY A 71 -3.39 8.42 1.62
N TYR A 72 -3.00 7.17 1.42
CA TYR A 72 -3.00 6.17 2.48
C TYR A 72 -1.91 5.12 2.25
N VAL A 73 -1.54 4.44 3.32
CA VAL A 73 -0.62 3.32 3.29
C VAL A 73 -1.08 2.27 4.29
N SER A 74 -0.85 0.99 3.99
CA SER A 74 -1.12 -0.08 4.95
C SER A 74 0.06 -1.03 5.04
N VAL A 75 0.27 -1.57 6.24
CA VAL A 75 1.36 -2.48 6.56
C VAL A 75 0.86 -3.54 7.54
N ARG A 76 1.39 -4.76 7.45
CA ARG A 76 1.09 -5.84 8.39
C ARG A 76 2.35 -6.61 8.74
N PRO A 77 2.41 -7.24 9.92
CA PRO A 77 3.49 -8.16 10.22
C PRO A 77 3.41 -9.41 9.34
N ASP A 78 4.56 -9.90 8.88
CA ASP A 78 4.65 -11.07 8.01
C ASP A 78 5.80 -12.00 8.46
N GLY A 79 6.00 -12.08 9.77
CA GLY A 79 7.06 -12.85 10.40
C GLY A 79 7.63 -12.11 11.59
N GLU A 80 8.62 -12.69 12.25
CA GLU A 80 9.19 -12.11 13.47
C GLU A 80 9.91 -10.77 13.22
N SER A 81 10.57 -10.64 12.09
CA SER A 81 11.36 -9.46 11.75
C SER A 81 11.07 -8.95 10.34
N LEU A 82 9.86 -9.20 9.86
CA LEU A 82 9.43 -8.82 8.52
C LEU A 82 8.04 -8.20 8.58
N TYR A 83 7.90 -7.07 7.90
CA TYR A 83 6.61 -6.42 7.66
C TYR A 83 6.35 -6.33 6.17
N HIS A 84 5.10 -6.54 5.77
CA HIS A 84 4.67 -6.39 4.40
C HIS A 84 3.92 -5.08 4.24
N LEU A 85 4.42 -4.19 3.38
CA LEU A 85 3.71 -2.98 2.97
C LEU A 85 2.70 -3.38 1.91
N GLU A 86 1.42 -3.34 2.27
CA GLU A 86 0.35 -3.87 1.43
C GLU A 86 -0.10 -2.87 0.37
N LYS A 87 -0.25 -1.62 0.74
CA LYS A 87 -0.82 -0.57 -0.11
C LYS A 87 -0.14 0.75 0.17
N ILE A 88 0.14 1.52 -0.89
CA ILE A 88 0.56 2.91 -0.78
C ILE A 88 0.08 3.66 -2.02
N TYR A 89 -0.81 4.62 -1.82
CA TYR A 89 -1.41 5.39 -2.90
C TYR A 89 -1.61 6.83 -2.50
N VAL A 90 -1.39 7.72 -3.47
CA VAL A 90 -1.61 9.16 -3.33
C VAL A 90 -2.64 9.58 -4.37
N LEU A 91 -3.64 10.35 -3.97
CA LEU A 91 -4.66 10.85 -4.89
C LEU A 91 -4.01 11.69 -6.00
N PRO A 92 -4.52 11.62 -7.25
CA PRO A 92 -3.88 12.29 -8.38
C PRO A 92 -3.58 13.76 -8.16
N ARG A 93 -4.50 14.50 -7.54
CA ARG A 93 -4.31 15.93 -7.30
C ARG A 93 -3.26 16.29 -6.27
N PHE A 94 -2.80 15.30 -5.51
CA PHE A 94 -1.75 15.49 -4.50
C PHE A 94 -0.44 14.85 -4.88
N GLN A 95 -0.33 14.26 -6.07
CA GLN A 95 0.93 13.71 -6.55
C GLN A 95 1.96 14.82 -6.77
N LYS A 96 3.24 14.47 -6.71
CA LYS A 96 4.37 15.40 -6.80
C LYS A 96 4.49 16.37 -5.62
N MET A 97 3.77 16.11 -4.52
CA MET A 97 3.86 16.88 -3.28
C MET A 97 4.57 16.10 -2.18
N HIS A 98 5.27 15.03 -2.54
CA HIS A 98 6.05 14.18 -1.62
C HIS A 98 5.23 13.38 -0.61
N PHE A 99 3.94 13.19 -0.84
CA PHE A 99 3.10 12.37 0.05
C PHE A 99 3.50 10.89 0.06
N GLY A 100 3.92 10.34 -1.09
CA GLY A 100 4.41 8.97 -1.14
C GLY A 100 5.61 8.76 -0.22
N GLN A 101 6.56 9.68 -0.26
CA GLN A 101 7.73 9.66 0.62
C GLN A 101 7.32 9.76 2.09
N LEU A 102 6.40 10.67 2.41
CA LEU A 102 5.91 10.85 3.78
C LEU A 102 5.25 9.56 4.30
N LEU A 103 4.40 8.94 3.50
CA LEU A 103 3.71 7.69 3.86
C LEU A 103 4.71 6.54 4.04
N PHE A 104 5.67 6.40 3.13
CA PHE A 104 6.69 5.36 3.24
C PHE A 104 7.53 5.52 4.50
N MET A 105 7.99 6.73 4.78
CA MET A 105 8.77 7.03 5.98
C MET A 105 7.96 6.81 7.26
N THR A 106 6.66 7.05 7.22
CA THR A 106 5.75 6.75 8.34
C THR A 106 5.75 5.26 8.66
N VAL A 107 5.68 4.42 7.63
CA VAL A 107 5.75 2.97 7.80
C VAL A 107 7.10 2.54 8.35
N GLU A 108 8.21 3.06 7.82
CA GLU A 108 9.54 2.73 8.35
C GLU A 108 9.64 3.04 9.84
N LYS A 109 9.19 4.21 10.22
CA LYS A 109 9.22 4.64 11.61
C LYS A 109 8.35 3.75 12.50
N TYR A 110 7.15 3.40 12.01
CA TYR A 110 6.25 2.50 12.71
C TYR A 110 6.90 1.13 12.92
N VAL A 111 7.44 0.53 11.86
CA VAL A 111 8.05 -0.81 11.93
C VAL A 111 9.22 -0.83 12.91
N ARG A 112 10.08 0.19 12.88
CA ARG A 112 11.22 0.29 13.81
C ARG A 112 10.79 0.33 15.28
N LYS A 113 9.59 0.83 15.56
CA LYS A 113 9.04 0.86 16.92
C LYS A 113 8.41 -0.46 17.34
N GLN A 114 7.97 -1.28 16.37
CA GLN A 114 7.27 -2.53 16.66
C GLN A 114 8.22 -3.70 16.90
N VAL A 115 9.37 -3.72 16.24
CA VAL A 115 10.30 -4.86 16.29
C VAL A 115 11.71 -4.38 16.58
N SER A 116 12.51 -5.30 17.16
CA SER A 116 13.93 -5.06 17.33
C SER A 116 14.65 -5.17 15.99
N LEU A 117 15.70 -4.41 15.79
CA LEU A 117 16.58 -4.53 14.64
C LEU A 117 17.47 -5.76 14.78
N PRO A 118 17.85 -6.42 13.70
CA PRO A 118 17.50 -6.14 12.31
C PRO A 118 16.08 -6.58 11.94
N CYS A 119 15.46 -5.80 11.04
CA CYS A 119 14.15 -6.13 10.48
C CYS A 119 14.10 -5.64 9.03
N ALA A 120 13.04 -6.00 8.31
CA ALA A 120 12.89 -5.63 6.92
C ALA A 120 11.44 -5.29 6.58
N ILE A 121 11.27 -4.49 5.53
CA ILE A 121 9.98 -4.24 4.89
C ILE A 121 10.05 -4.83 3.49
N GLU A 122 9.02 -5.57 3.10
CA GLU A 122 8.88 -6.05 1.72
C GLU A 122 7.51 -5.66 1.16
N LEU A 123 7.41 -5.60 -0.16
CA LEU A 123 6.17 -5.31 -0.85
C LEU A 123 6.12 -6.01 -2.20
N ASN A 124 4.89 -6.19 -2.69
CA ASN A 124 4.65 -6.61 -4.06
C ASN A 124 4.32 -5.38 -4.91
N VAL A 125 4.88 -5.29 -6.10
CA VAL A 125 4.56 -4.24 -7.06
C VAL A 125 4.54 -4.83 -8.47
N ASN A 126 3.49 -4.51 -9.23
CA ASN A 126 3.41 -4.96 -10.63
C ASN A 126 4.65 -4.50 -11.38
N ARG A 127 5.24 -5.41 -12.18
CA ARG A 127 6.48 -5.12 -12.90
C ARG A 127 6.35 -3.96 -13.89
N GLN A 128 5.12 -3.64 -14.32
CA GLN A 128 4.85 -2.52 -15.24
C GLN A 128 4.43 -1.23 -14.52
N ASN A 129 4.31 -1.27 -13.19
CA ASN A 129 3.92 -0.11 -12.42
C ASN A 129 5.10 0.86 -12.29
N PRO A 130 4.95 2.13 -12.72
CA PRO A 130 6.03 3.12 -12.59
C PRO A 130 6.47 3.37 -11.14
N ALA A 131 5.68 2.96 -10.15
CA ALA A 131 6.06 3.07 -8.74
C ALA A 131 7.32 2.27 -8.39
N VAL A 132 7.73 1.30 -9.21
CA VAL A 132 9.02 0.59 -9.01
C VAL A 132 10.16 1.58 -8.84
N ASP A 133 10.23 2.62 -9.67
CA ASP A 133 11.28 3.65 -9.57
C ASP A 133 11.21 4.41 -8.24
N PHE A 134 10.01 4.70 -7.77
CA PHE A 134 9.81 5.34 -6.47
C PHE A 134 10.37 4.46 -5.35
N TYR A 135 10.08 3.16 -5.36
CA TYR A 135 10.57 2.25 -4.31
C TYR A 135 12.09 2.09 -4.35
N LEU A 136 12.69 2.03 -5.54
CA LEU A 136 14.14 2.05 -5.67
C LEU A 136 14.73 3.31 -5.06
N HIS A 137 14.11 4.47 -5.32
CA HIS A 137 14.53 5.74 -4.74
C HIS A 137 14.42 5.75 -3.22
N MET A 138 13.42 5.07 -2.65
CA MET A 138 13.24 4.95 -1.20
C MET A 138 14.20 3.94 -0.55
N GLY A 139 15.09 3.35 -1.31
CA GLY A 139 16.12 2.46 -0.79
C GLY A 139 15.77 0.97 -0.84
N MET A 140 14.68 0.62 -1.50
CA MET A 140 14.33 -0.79 -1.71
C MET A 140 15.14 -1.38 -2.87
N HIS A 141 15.25 -2.69 -2.90
CA HIS A 141 15.82 -3.43 -4.04
C HIS A 141 14.86 -4.52 -4.47
N ILE A 142 14.99 -4.96 -5.72
CA ILE A 142 14.22 -6.10 -6.23
C ILE A 142 14.85 -7.37 -5.66
N ASP A 143 14.10 -8.09 -4.82
CA ASP A 143 14.56 -9.32 -4.19
C ASP A 143 14.27 -10.54 -5.05
N ARG A 144 13.06 -10.62 -5.59
CA ARG A 144 12.61 -11.71 -6.46
C ARG A 144 11.40 -11.26 -7.26
N GLN A 145 10.90 -12.14 -8.14
CA GLN A 145 9.69 -11.87 -8.92
C GLN A 145 8.86 -13.14 -9.08
N GLY A 146 7.60 -12.97 -9.45
CA GLY A 146 6.71 -14.09 -9.71
C GLY A 146 5.39 -13.65 -10.31
N ASP A 147 4.61 -14.64 -10.73
CA ASP A 147 3.25 -14.48 -11.20
C ASP A 147 2.34 -15.15 -10.17
N PHE A 148 1.72 -14.33 -9.33
CA PHE A 148 1.00 -14.80 -8.15
C PHE A 148 -0.50 -14.90 -8.44
N PRO A 149 -1.13 -16.09 -8.27
CA PRO A 149 -2.56 -16.20 -8.44
C PRO A 149 -3.29 -15.47 -7.31
N ILE A 150 -4.32 -14.70 -7.67
CA ILE A 150 -5.13 -13.94 -6.72
C ILE A 150 -6.58 -14.39 -6.71
N GLY A 151 -6.89 -15.52 -7.35
CA GLY A 151 -8.24 -16.05 -7.46
C GLY A 151 -8.91 -15.64 -8.75
N ASN A 152 -10.02 -16.28 -9.05
CA ASN A 152 -10.85 -16.02 -10.22
C ASN A 152 -10.10 -16.08 -11.58
N GLY A 153 -8.97 -16.81 -11.62
CA GLY A 153 -8.13 -16.92 -12.82
C GLY A 153 -7.21 -15.73 -13.06
N TYR A 154 -7.14 -14.77 -12.16
CA TYR A 154 -6.28 -13.60 -12.28
C TYR A 154 -4.94 -13.80 -11.61
N PHE A 155 -3.93 -13.06 -12.10
CA PHE A 155 -2.55 -13.09 -11.59
C PHE A 155 -2.05 -11.69 -11.33
N MET A 156 -1.19 -11.57 -10.32
CA MET A 156 -0.34 -10.40 -10.08
C MET A 156 1.06 -10.74 -10.57
N ASN A 157 1.52 -10.03 -11.60
CA ASN A 157 2.86 -10.22 -12.19
C ASN A 157 3.81 -9.23 -11.54
N ASP A 158 4.38 -9.63 -10.42
CA ASP A 158 5.02 -8.71 -9.50
C ASP A 158 6.52 -8.91 -9.37
N TYR A 159 7.21 -7.80 -9.03
CA TYR A 159 8.43 -7.85 -8.24
C TYR A 159 8.06 -7.90 -6.76
N ILE A 160 8.86 -8.62 -5.98
CA ILE A 160 8.87 -8.47 -4.53
C ILE A 160 10.09 -7.64 -4.21
N MET A 161 9.86 -6.45 -3.67
CA MET A 161 10.91 -5.50 -3.29
C MET A 161 11.10 -5.53 -1.78
N LYS A 162 12.35 -5.29 -1.35
CA LYS A 162 12.72 -5.40 0.06
C LYS A 162 13.66 -4.29 0.48
N LYS A 163 13.53 -3.87 1.73
CA LYS A 163 14.44 -2.92 2.36
C LYS A 163 14.80 -3.41 3.75
N GLU A 164 16.10 -3.57 4.00
CA GLU A 164 16.62 -3.86 5.35
C GLU A 164 16.61 -2.56 6.17
N LEU A 165 16.14 -2.64 7.40
CA LEU A 165 16.09 -1.48 8.29
C LEU A 165 17.17 -1.50 9.36
#